data_02707f2c717c427623422a630bf235a2
#
_entry.id   02707f2c717c427623422a630bf235a2
#
_cell.length_a   1.000
_cell.length_b   1.000
_cell.length_c   1.000
_cell.angle_alpha   90.00
_cell.angle_beta   90.00
_cell.angle_gamma   90.00
#
_symmetry.space_group_name_H-M   'P 1'
#
loop_
_entity.id
_entity.type
_entity.pdbx_description
1 polymer ?
#
loop_
_entity_poly.entity_id
_entity_poly.type
_entity_poly.pdbx_seq_one_letter_code
_entity_poly.pdbx_strand_id
1 'polypeptide(L)'
;MSGRGKKRKDAARVQPARVARLLGVVLFAGMLLAGGNAAWNWFQRPDVMPLSRVIVDGEMEHLRRDQLEAVVALAVWGNYFTVDIDAVRKAAASLPWVASATVRRVWPDALVIRVQERTPFARWGDAALVNGRGEIFRPSSLEGMEELPLLEGPDDQGEAVVARYRELEPAFAEIGWKLRQLRLDDRGGWHLRLGEGPEIALGKESVETRLARALHVL
;
A
#
# COMPACT_ATOMS: atom_id res chain seq x y z
N MET A 1 84.25 10.54 45.47
CA MET A 1 84.45 10.49 43.99
C MET A 1 83.16 10.02 43.34
N SER A 2 82.58 10.95 42.66
CA SER A 2 81.19 10.88 42.12
C SER A 2 81.21 10.30 40.69
N GLY A 3 80.56 9.19 40.49
CA GLY A 3 80.40 8.58 39.15
C GLY A 3 78.94 8.76 38.67
N ARG A 4 78.67 9.82 37.92
CA ARG A 4 77.39 10.04 37.25
C ARG A 4 77.19 9.10 36.10
N GLY A 5 76.42 8.04 36.24
CA GLY A 5 75.93 7.20 35.16
C GLY A 5 74.96 7.93 34.25
N LYS A 6 75.37 8.27 33.02
CA LYS A 6 74.58 8.87 31.96
C LYS A 6 73.67 7.82 31.33
N LYS A 7 72.40 7.79 31.74
CA LYS A 7 71.36 6.99 31.04
C LYS A 7 71.25 7.49 29.58
N ARG A 8 71.83 6.71 28.64
CA ARG A 8 71.53 6.87 27.22
C ARG A 8 70.07 6.51 27.01
N LYS A 9 69.29 7.49 26.59
CA LYS A 9 67.94 7.25 26.01
C LYS A 9 68.18 6.58 24.64
N ASP A 10 67.90 5.29 24.59
CA ASP A 10 67.80 4.59 23.29
C ASP A 10 66.56 5.15 22.55
N ALA A 11 66.79 6.14 21.72
CA ALA A 11 65.81 6.58 20.76
C ALA A 11 65.59 5.43 19.80
N ALA A 12 64.40 4.83 19.85
CA ALA A 12 63.99 3.76 18.96
C ALA A 12 64.17 4.20 17.52
N ARG A 13 65.22 3.73 16.85
CA ARG A 13 65.46 3.97 15.43
C ARG A 13 64.35 3.25 14.67
N VAL A 14 63.30 3.98 14.30
CA VAL A 14 62.23 3.51 13.40
C VAL A 14 62.91 3.13 12.07
N GLN A 15 62.88 1.82 11.76
CA GLN A 15 63.47 1.31 10.54
C GLN A 15 62.79 1.89 9.31
N PRO A 16 63.48 2.67 8.45
CA PRO A 16 62.84 3.41 7.34
C PRO A 16 62.08 2.48 6.39
N ALA A 17 62.55 1.27 6.22
CA ALA A 17 61.87 0.23 5.41
C ALA A 17 60.48 -0.19 5.95
N ARG A 18 60.30 -0.22 7.28
CA ARG A 18 58.97 -0.51 7.87
C ARG A 18 58.00 0.62 7.71
N VAL A 19 58.47 1.85 7.87
CA VAL A 19 57.69 3.07 7.63
C VAL A 19 57.27 3.17 6.17
N ALA A 20 58.18 2.94 5.22
CA ALA A 20 57.87 2.93 3.81
C ALA A 20 56.84 1.86 3.42
N ARG A 21 56.91 0.65 4.00
CA ARG A 21 55.92 -0.40 3.77
C ARG A 21 54.55 -0.01 4.34
N LEU A 22 54.50 0.54 5.55
CA LEU A 22 53.24 1.00 6.16
C LEU A 22 52.59 2.12 5.35
N LEU A 23 53.40 3.11 4.90
CA LEU A 23 52.91 4.16 4.00
C LEU A 23 52.40 3.60 2.67
N GLY A 24 53.07 2.63 2.09
CA GLY A 24 52.63 1.95 0.86
C GLY A 24 51.31 1.23 1.05
N VAL A 25 51.12 0.51 2.17
CA VAL A 25 49.85 -0.15 2.51
C VAL A 25 48.73 0.87 2.72
N VAL A 26 48.98 1.95 3.44
CA VAL A 26 47.99 3.01 3.70
C VAL A 26 47.58 3.71 2.38
N LEU A 27 48.55 4.03 1.50
CA LEU A 27 48.27 4.62 0.20
C LEU A 27 47.48 3.65 -0.70
N PHE A 28 47.83 2.39 -0.71
CA PHE A 28 47.10 1.36 -1.48
C PHE A 28 45.69 1.18 -0.95
N ALA A 29 45.49 1.10 0.37
CA ALA A 29 44.19 1.04 0.97
C ALA A 29 43.33 2.28 0.69
N GLY A 30 43.95 3.48 0.76
CA GLY A 30 43.31 4.74 0.39
C GLY A 30 42.87 4.77 -1.09
N MET A 31 43.72 4.26 -1.99
CA MET A 31 43.39 4.16 -3.43
C MET A 31 42.25 3.18 -3.68
N LEU A 32 42.21 2.03 -2.98
CA LEU A 32 41.12 1.07 -3.09
C LEU A 32 39.78 1.66 -2.57
N LEU A 33 39.85 2.38 -1.45
CA LEU A 33 38.68 3.05 -0.89
C LEU A 33 38.15 4.17 -1.80
N ALA A 34 39.06 4.99 -2.33
CA ALA A 34 38.72 6.07 -3.27
C ALA A 34 38.18 5.51 -4.60
N GLY A 35 38.81 4.48 -5.15
CA GLY A 35 38.35 3.80 -6.35
C GLY A 35 36.99 3.08 -6.14
N GLY A 36 36.83 2.41 -5.03
CA GLY A 36 35.57 1.78 -4.65
C GLY A 36 34.42 2.79 -4.49
N ASN A 37 34.68 3.92 -3.81
CA ASN A 37 33.71 5.00 -3.68
C ASN A 37 33.38 5.67 -5.02
N ALA A 38 34.36 5.88 -5.88
CA ALA A 38 34.14 6.45 -7.22
C ALA A 38 33.29 5.48 -8.08
N ALA A 39 33.61 4.19 -8.05
CA ALA A 39 32.84 3.15 -8.75
C ALA A 39 31.41 3.05 -8.22
N TRP A 40 31.24 3.11 -6.91
CA TRP A 40 29.93 3.11 -6.26
C TRP A 40 29.08 4.33 -6.67
N ASN A 41 29.68 5.53 -6.63
CA ASN A 41 29.00 6.76 -7.05
C ASN A 41 28.66 6.75 -8.55
N TRP A 42 29.54 6.19 -9.39
CA TRP A 42 29.27 6.02 -10.82
C TRP A 42 28.09 5.06 -11.05
N PHE A 43 28.06 3.94 -10.33
CA PHE A 43 27.00 2.94 -10.45
C PHE A 43 25.62 3.46 -10.00
N GLN A 44 25.59 4.41 -9.06
CA GLN A 44 24.34 5.01 -8.58
C GLN A 44 23.76 6.09 -9.52
N ARG A 45 24.50 6.49 -10.56
CA ARG A 45 24.02 7.52 -11.49
C ARG A 45 22.77 7.04 -12.24
N PRO A 46 21.74 7.91 -12.41
CA PRO A 46 20.53 7.57 -13.13
C PRO A 46 20.75 7.21 -14.61
N ASP A 47 21.84 7.73 -15.22
CA ASP A 47 22.24 7.48 -16.60
C ASP A 47 22.91 6.12 -16.80
N VAL A 48 23.35 5.46 -15.70
CA VAL A 48 23.92 4.12 -15.75
C VAL A 48 22.80 3.09 -15.65
N MET A 49 22.45 2.44 -16.76
CA MET A 49 21.30 1.50 -16.88
C MET A 49 19.96 2.15 -16.49
N PRO A 50 19.52 3.17 -17.24
CA PRO A 50 18.28 3.86 -16.97
C PRO A 50 17.09 2.90 -17.08
N LEU A 51 16.06 3.13 -16.27
CA LEU A 51 14.77 2.47 -16.44
C LEU A 51 14.05 3.12 -17.63
N SER A 52 13.87 2.35 -18.70
CA SER A 52 13.27 2.84 -19.95
C SER A 52 11.81 2.46 -20.09
N ARG A 53 11.35 1.44 -19.35
CA ARG A 53 9.99 0.90 -19.49
C ARG A 53 9.34 0.62 -18.15
N VAL A 54 8.10 1.08 -18.02
CA VAL A 54 7.18 0.67 -16.96
C VAL A 54 6.06 -0.10 -17.64
N ILE A 55 5.92 -1.37 -17.31
CA ILE A 55 4.90 -2.27 -17.83
C ILE A 55 3.86 -2.46 -16.73
N VAL A 56 2.64 -2.05 -17.01
CA VAL A 56 1.49 -2.26 -16.14
C VAL A 56 0.76 -3.52 -16.59
N ASP A 57 0.63 -4.47 -15.68
CA ASP A 57 -0.03 -5.77 -15.86
C ASP A 57 -1.20 -5.89 -14.87
N GLY A 58 -2.35 -6.29 -15.33
CA GLY A 58 -3.58 -6.47 -14.54
C GLY A 58 -4.82 -6.06 -15.33
N GLU A 59 -5.94 -6.68 -14.99
CA GLU A 59 -7.25 -6.26 -15.48
C GLU A 59 -7.68 -5.02 -14.69
N MET A 60 -7.98 -3.92 -15.41
CA MET A 60 -8.38 -2.63 -14.85
C MET A 60 -9.69 -2.23 -15.50
N GLU A 61 -10.74 -2.22 -14.71
CA GLU A 61 -12.09 -1.83 -15.14
C GLU A 61 -12.40 -0.37 -14.78
N HIS A 62 -12.03 0.02 -13.57
CA HIS A 62 -12.29 1.36 -13.01
C HIS A 62 -11.00 2.16 -12.80
N LEU A 63 -9.88 1.48 -12.65
CA LEU A 63 -8.57 2.11 -12.50
C LEU A 63 -8.05 2.61 -13.85
N ARG A 64 -7.90 3.91 -13.99
CA ARG A 64 -7.33 4.51 -15.19
C ARG A 64 -5.82 4.30 -15.24
N ARG A 65 -5.33 3.76 -16.35
CA ARG A 65 -3.89 3.52 -16.58
C ARG A 65 -3.06 4.80 -16.46
N ASP A 66 -3.54 5.92 -17.01
CA ASP A 66 -2.87 7.21 -16.94
C ASP A 66 -2.68 7.71 -15.51
N GLN A 67 -3.66 7.50 -14.62
CA GLN A 67 -3.55 7.84 -13.21
C GLN A 67 -2.49 7.00 -12.50
N LEU A 68 -2.46 5.69 -12.78
CA LEU A 68 -1.45 4.80 -12.22
C LEU A 68 -0.04 5.18 -12.69
N GLU A 69 0.14 5.41 -13.99
CA GLU A 69 1.41 5.82 -14.57
C GLU A 69 1.90 7.15 -14.00
N ALA A 70 1.00 8.14 -13.83
CA ALA A 70 1.35 9.43 -13.26
C ALA A 70 1.86 9.32 -11.81
N VAL A 71 1.16 8.54 -10.97
CA VAL A 71 1.55 8.37 -9.56
C VAL A 71 2.85 7.57 -9.44
N VAL A 72 3.02 6.54 -10.27
CA VAL A 72 4.22 5.71 -10.30
C VAL A 72 5.43 6.49 -10.81
N ALA A 73 5.28 7.33 -11.85
CA ALA A 73 6.35 8.13 -12.40
C ALA A 73 7.00 9.05 -11.35
N LEU A 74 6.23 9.55 -10.40
CA LEU A 74 6.72 10.37 -9.29
C LEU A 74 7.58 9.58 -8.28
N ALA A 75 7.40 8.26 -8.21
CA ALA A 75 8.11 7.38 -7.30
C ALA A 75 9.31 6.65 -7.94
N VAL A 76 9.43 6.68 -9.27
CA VAL A 76 10.54 6.05 -10.00
C VAL A 76 11.73 7.00 -10.01
N TRP A 77 12.68 6.78 -9.11
CA TRP A 77 13.93 7.53 -9.02
C TRP A 77 15.13 6.59 -9.06
N GLY A 78 16.22 7.03 -9.71
CA GLY A 78 17.45 6.25 -9.82
C GLY A 78 17.53 5.43 -11.11
N ASN A 79 18.27 4.34 -11.05
CA ASN A 79 18.49 3.42 -12.17
C ASN A 79 17.90 2.03 -11.87
N TYR A 80 18.10 1.07 -12.78
CA TYR A 80 17.61 -0.29 -12.64
C TYR A 80 17.96 -0.96 -11.29
N PHE A 81 19.14 -0.66 -10.72
CA PHE A 81 19.58 -1.28 -9.47
C PHE A 81 19.17 -0.50 -8.23
N THR A 82 19.11 0.82 -8.33
CA THR A 82 18.92 1.72 -7.19
C THR A 82 17.48 2.19 -6.99
N VAL A 83 16.58 1.94 -7.96
CA VAL A 83 15.16 2.29 -7.81
C VAL A 83 14.55 1.65 -6.57
N ASP A 84 13.83 2.44 -5.79
CA ASP A 84 13.08 1.95 -4.62
C ASP A 84 11.76 1.32 -5.06
N ILE A 85 11.77 -0.02 -5.11
CA ILE A 85 10.58 -0.82 -5.48
C ILE A 85 9.45 -0.64 -4.48
N ASP A 86 9.77 -0.48 -3.19
CA ASP A 86 8.75 -0.31 -2.16
C ASP A 86 8.08 1.07 -2.26
N ALA A 87 8.83 2.11 -2.61
CA ALA A 87 8.25 3.42 -2.89
C ALA A 87 7.29 3.36 -4.08
N VAL A 88 7.69 2.72 -5.18
CA VAL A 88 6.85 2.52 -6.37
C VAL A 88 5.59 1.72 -6.03
N ARG A 89 5.73 0.63 -5.27
CA ARG A 89 4.61 -0.20 -4.82
C ARG A 89 3.64 0.59 -3.94
N LYS A 90 4.14 1.37 -2.99
CA LYS A 90 3.32 2.22 -2.12
C LYS A 90 2.59 3.31 -2.92
N ALA A 91 3.26 3.90 -3.90
CA ALA A 91 2.66 4.87 -4.80
C ALA A 91 1.49 4.26 -5.58
N ALA A 92 1.68 3.09 -6.20
CA ALA A 92 0.58 2.38 -6.86
C ALA A 92 -0.56 2.03 -5.89
N ALA A 93 -0.24 1.53 -4.69
CA ALA A 93 -1.21 1.14 -3.67
C ALA A 93 -1.94 2.34 -3.02
N SER A 94 -1.49 3.58 -3.23
CA SER A 94 -2.19 4.77 -2.74
C SER A 94 -3.45 5.12 -3.52
N LEU A 95 -3.62 4.55 -4.72
CA LEU A 95 -4.82 4.76 -5.51
C LEU A 95 -6.01 4.01 -4.91
N PRO A 96 -7.19 4.65 -4.77
CA PRO A 96 -8.34 4.06 -4.09
C PRO A 96 -8.79 2.73 -4.68
N TRP A 97 -8.72 2.58 -5.99
CA TRP A 97 -9.11 1.35 -6.69
C TRP A 97 -8.10 0.20 -6.57
N VAL A 98 -6.91 0.44 -6.02
CA VAL A 98 -5.88 -0.60 -5.90
C VAL A 98 -6.06 -1.38 -4.61
N ALA A 99 -6.39 -2.67 -4.71
CA ALA A 99 -6.41 -3.60 -3.59
C ALA A 99 -5.01 -4.06 -3.21
N SER A 100 -4.19 -4.36 -4.22
CA SER A 100 -2.80 -4.73 -4.01
C SER A 100 -1.96 -4.36 -5.23
N ALA A 101 -0.68 -4.06 -5.01
CA ALA A 101 0.29 -3.84 -6.05
C ALA A 101 1.56 -4.65 -5.77
N THR A 102 2.11 -5.27 -6.80
CA THR A 102 3.42 -5.90 -6.77
C THR A 102 4.30 -5.28 -7.84
N VAL A 103 5.56 -5.01 -7.49
CA VAL A 103 6.52 -4.41 -8.41
C VAL A 103 7.74 -5.32 -8.48
N ARG A 104 8.19 -5.61 -9.70
CA ARG A 104 9.40 -6.39 -9.93
C ARG A 104 10.24 -5.78 -11.03
N ARG A 105 11.55 -5.90 -10.90
CA ARG A 105 12.48 -5.56 -11.97
C ARG A 105 12.49 -6.65 -13.03
N VAL A 106 12.54 -6.24 -14.29
CA VAL A 106 12.74 -7.14 -15.42
C VAL A 106 13.92 -6.63 -16.22
N TRP A 107 14.93 -7.46 -16.29
CA TRP A 107 16.17 -7.12 -17.00
C TRP A 107 15.89 -6.89 -18.49
N PRO A 108 16.56 -5.95 -19.18
CA PRO A 108 17.67 -5.11 -18.65
C PRO A 108 17.22 -3.77 -18.06
N ASP A 109 16.02 -3.24 -18.33
CA ASP A 109 15.67 -1.84 -18.16
C ASP A 109 14.20 -1.60 -17.80
N ALA A 110 13.47 -2.63 -17.34
CA ALA A 110 12.04 -2.55 -17.12
C ALA A 110 11.61 -2.77 -15.66
N LEU A 111 10.55 -2.08 -15.26
CA LEU A 111 9.72 -2.42 -14.11
C LEU A 111 8.40 -3.00 -14.57
N VAL A 112 7.99 -4.11 -13.99
CA VAL A 112 6.63 -4.66 -14.15
C VAL A 112 5.87 -4.41 -12.87
N ILE A 113 4.76 -3.69 -13.00
CA ILE A 113 3.83 -3.37 -11.93
C ILE A 113 2.58 -4.19 -12.19
N ARG A 114 2.31 -5.15 -11.32
CA ARG A 114 1.05 -5.89 -11.36
C ARG A 114 0.12 -5.34 -10.31
N VAL A 115 -1.07 -4.93 -10.75
CA VAL A 115 -2.10 -4.34 -9.91
C VAL A 115 -3.29 -5.29 -9.86
N GLN A 116 -3.85 -5.43 -8.67
CA GLN A 116 -5.15 -6.05 -8.45
C GLN A 116 -6.14 -4.96 -8.05
N GLU A 117 -7.22 -4.83 -8.79
CA GLU A 117 -8.25 -3.85 -8.53
C GLU A 117 -9.16 -4.28 -7.38
N ARG A 118 -9.71 -3.30 -6.63
CA ARG A 118 -10.74 -3.55 -5.61
C ARG A 118 -12.06 -3.84 -6.28
N THR A 119 -12.74 -4.89 -5.85
CA THR A 119 -14.10 -5.19 -6.28
C THR A 119 -15.07 -4.57 -5.29
N PRO A 120 -15.87 -3.59 -5.69
CA PRO A 120 -16.89 -3.00 -4.83
C PRO A 120 -18.00 -4.02 -4.53
N PHE A 121 -18.41 -4.09 -3.28
CA PHE A 121 -19.55 -4.89 -2.83
C PHE A 121 -20.79 -4.02 -2.70
N ALA A 122 -20.64 -2.82 -2.17
CA ALA A 122 -21.72 -1.87 -1.92
C ALA A 122 -21.19 -0.43 -1.97
N ARG A 123 -22.09 0.52 -2.13
CA ARG A 123 -21.82 1.93 -1.82
C ARG A 123 -21.75 2.10 -0.31
N TRP A 124 -20.89 3.02 0.14
CA TRP A 124 -20.76 3.38 1.55
C TRP A 124 -21.03 4.86 1.74
N GLY A 125 -22.21 5.18 2.27
CA GLY A 125 -22.69 6.54 2.31
C GLY A 125 -22.74 7.20 0.93
N ASP A 126 -22.49 8.51 0.88
CA ASP A 126 -22.65 9.30 -0.35
C ASP A 126 -21.44 9.28 -1.27
N ALA A 127 -20.23 9.00 -0.75
CA ALA A 127 -18.99 9.26 -1.48
C ALA A 127 -17.94 8.15 -1.40
N ALA A 128 -18.30 6.97 -0.90
CA ALA A 128 -17.38 5.85 -0.74
C ALA A 128 -17.97 4.53 -1.25
N LEU A 129 -17.12 3.56 -1.38
CA LEU A 129 -17.44 2.16 -1.66
C LEU A 129 -16.90 1.29 -0.53
N VAL A 130 -17.48 0.13 -0.35
CA VAL A 130 -17.01 -0.91 0.56
C VAL A 130 -16.85 -2.21 -0.21
N ASN A 131 -15.75 -2.93 0.03
CA ASN A 131 -15.55 -4.25 -0.56
C ASN A 131 -16.19 -5.34 0.29
N GLY A 132 -16.17 -6.60 -0.20
CA GLY A 132 -16.74 -7.72 0.51
C GLY A 132 -16.07 -8.06 1.85
N ARG A 133 -14.93 -7.45 2.21
CA ARG A 133 -14.27 -7.59 3.52
C ARG A 133 -14.59 -6.45 4.49
N GLY A 134 -15.43 -5.49 4.07
CA GLY A 134 -15.75 -4.33 4.87
C GLY A 134 -14.71 -3.20 4.80
N GLU A 135 -13.72 -3.30 3.90
CA GLU A 135 -12.73 -2.25 3.69
C GLU A 135 -13.35 -1.12 2.86
N ILE A 136 -13.38 0.07 3.44
CA ILE A 136 -13.96 1.26 2.81
C ILE A 136 -12.89 1.96 1.99
N PHE A 137 -13.24 2.40 0.79
CA PHE A 137 -12.36 3.17 -0.08
C PHE A 137 -13.14 4.28 -0.80
N ARG A 138 -12.45 5.37 -1.11
CA ARG A 138 -13.06 6.60 -1.63
C ARG A 138 -12.51 6.93 -3.01
N PRO A 139 -13.11 6.40 -4.09
CA PRO A 139 -12.73 6.77 -5.45
C PRO A 139 -13.19 8.20 -5.78
N SER A 140 -12.64 8.76 -6.85
CA SER A 140 -12.99 10.11 -7.30
C SER A 140 -14.38 10.21 -7.95
N SER A 141 -14.96 9.09 -8.37
CA SER A 141 -16.30 8.98 -8.95
C SER A 141 -16.95 7.68 -8.51
N LEU A 142 -18.27 7.70 -8.36
CA LEU A 142 -19.12 6.54 -8.12
C LEU A 142 -20.00 6.21 -9.34
N GLU A 143 -19.69 6.75 -10.47
CA GLU A 143 -20.42 6.52 -11.72
C GLU A 143 -20.43 5.04 -12.08
N GLY A 144 -21.60 4.51 -12.44
CA GLY A 144 -21.80 3.10 -12.72
C GLY A 144 -22.04 2.22 -11.48
N MET A 145 -22.08 2.81 -10.26
CA MET A 145 -22.27 2.09 -8.99
C MET A 145 -23.70 2.21 -8.43
N GLU A 146 -24.64 2.75 -9.20
CA GLU A 146 -26.01 3.04 -8.77
C GLU A 146 -26.80 1.77 -8.41
N GLU A 147 -26.49 0.65 -9.07
CA GLU A 147 -27.15 -0.63 -8.83
C GLU A 147 -26.68 -1.35 -7.57
N LEU A 148 -25.55 -0.95 -7.00
CA LEU A 148 -25.05 -1.50 -5.75
C LEU A 148 -25.94 -1.08 -4.58
N PRO A 149 -26.12 -1.94 -3.57
CA PRO A 149 -26.81 -1.57 -2.34
C PRO A 149 -26.08 -0.43 -1.61
N LEU A 150 -26.82 0.37 -0.86
CA LEU A 150 -26.27 1.43 -0.03
C LEU A 150 -26.08 0.92 1.40
N LEU A 151 -24.84 0.91 1.87
CA LEU A 151 -24.50 0.59 3.26
C LEU A 151 -24.01 1.87 3.96
N GLU A 152 -24.38 2.02 5.21
CA GLU A 152 -24.00 3.18 6.02
C GLU A 152 -23.71 2.76 7.46
N GLY A 153 -22.77 3.45 8.08
CA GLY A 153 -22.38 3.26 9.47
C GLY A 153 -21.09 3.97 9.81
N PRO A 154 -20.58 3.83 11.03
CA PRO A 154 -19.24 4.26 11.39
C PRO A 154 -18.20 3.54 10.53
N ASP A 155 -17.17 4.26 10.09
CA ASP A 155 -16.13 3.73 9.16
C ASP A 155 -15.38 2.51 9.74
N ASP A 156 -15.27 2.40 11.05
CA ASP A 156 -14.66 1.26 11.75
C ASP A 156 -15.57 0.03 11.86
N GLN A 157 -16.84 0.15 11.45
CA GLN A 157 -17.85 -0.92 11.49
C GLN A 157 -18.15 -1.52 10.10
N GLY A 158 -17.36 -1.20 9.08
CA GLY A 158 -17.61 -1.65 7.71
C GLY A 158 -17.75 -3.17 7.59
N GLU A 159 -16.90 -3.94 8.28
CA GLU A 159 -16.99 -5.41 8.31
C GLU A 159 -18.30 -5.90 8.93
N ALA A 160 -18.70 -5.32 10.05
CA ALA A 160 -19.95 -5.70 10.73
C ALA A 160 -21.19 -5.38 9.88
N VAL A 161 -21.20 -4.23 9.19
CA VAL A 161 -22.31 -3.84 8.32
C VAL A 161 -22.40 -4.75 7.10
N VAL A 162 -21.28 -5.08 6.46
CA VAL A 162 -21.25 -6.03 5.34
C VAL A 162 -21.66 -7.43 5.77
N ALA A 163 -21.21 -7.89 6.92
CA ALA A 163 -21.62 -9.19 7.47
C ALA A 163 -23.12 -9.24 7.73
N ARG A 164 -23.67 -8.19 8.35
CA ARG A 164 -25.13 -8.10 8.61
C ARG A 164 -25.94 -8.01 7.31
N TYR A 165 -25.47 -7.29 6.31
CA TYR A 165 -26.15 -7.24 5.02
C TYR A 165 -26.24 -8.63 4.37
N ARG A 166 -25.14 -9.40 4.37
CA ARG A 166 -25.11 -10.77 3.83
C ARG A 166 -26.03 -11.75 4.57
N GLU A 167 -26.24 -11.51 5.85
CA GLU A 167 -27.14 -12.31 6.67
C GLU A 167 -28.60 -11.99 6.35
N LEU A 168 -28.95 -10.72 6.16
CA LEU A 168 -30.30 -10.26 5.97
C LEU A 168 -30.80 -10.40 4.51
N GLU A 169 -29.94 -10.12 3.55
CA GLU A 169 -30.31 -10.08 2.12
C GLU A 169 -31.01 -11.35 1.64
N PRO A 170 -30.52 -12.59 1.93
CA PRO A 170 -31.17 -13.81 1.48
C PRO A 170 -32.60 -13.98 2.02
N ALA A 171 -32.83 -13.60 3.28
CA ALA A 171 -34.14 -13.72 3.91
C ALA A 171 -35.22 -12.84 3.24
N PHE A 172 -34.80 -11.65 2.76
CA PHE A 172 -35.71 -10.79 2.01
C PHE A 172 -35.85 -11.23 0.54
N ALA A 173 -34.76 -11.75 -0.06
CA ALA A 173 -34.78 -12.27 -1.42
C ALA A 173 -35.75 -13.44 -1.57
N GLU A 174 -35.85 -14.35 -0.58
CA GLU A 174 -36.81 -15.49 -0.56
C GLU A 174 -38.29 -15.06 -0.68
N ILE A 175 -38.63 -13.87 -0.18
CA ILE A 175 -40.00 -13.31 -0.28
C ILE A 175 -40.12 -12.28 -1.41
N GLY A 176 -39.12 -12.20 -2.32
CA GLY A 176 -39.16 -11.35 -3.51
C GLY A 176 -38.77 -9.89 -3.25
N TRP A 177 -38.24 -9.55 -2.09
CA TRP A 177 -37.81 -8.19 -1.78
C TRP A 177 -36.29 -8.02 -1.92
N LYS A 178 -35.88 -6.90 -2.52
CA LYS A 178 -34.47 -6.53 -2.64
C LYS A 178 -34.08 -5.59 -1.50
N LEU A 179 -33.09 -5.96 -0.69
CA LEU A 179 -32.52 -5.10 0.34
C LEU A 179 -31.64 -4.02 -0.33
N ARG A 180 -32.16 -2.80 -0.44
CA ARG A 180 -31.49 -1.69 -1.13
C ARG A 180 -30.58 -0.87 -0.23
N GLN A 181 -30.91 -0.77 1.06
CA GLN A 181 -30.14 -0.01 2.03
C GLN A 181 -30.09 -0.71 3.38
N LEU A 182 -28.94 -0.68 4.01
CA LEU A 182 -28.75 -1.07 5.40
C LEU A 182 -27.87 -0.03 6.09
N ARG A 183 -28.37 0.50 7.20
CA ARG A 183 -27.68 1.50 8.00
C ARG A 183 -27.53 1.05 9.45
N LEU A 184 -26.33 1.23 9.97
CA LEU A 184 -26.02 1.13 11.39
C LEU A 184 -25.87 2.54 11.96
N ASP A 185 -26.76 2.93 12.86
CA ASP A 185 -26.66 4.25 13.49
C ASP A 185 -25.61 4.29 14.62
N ASP A 186 -25.25 5.50 15.08
CA ASP A 186 -24.25 5.71 16.14
C ASP A 186 -24.63 5.10 17.50
N ARG A 187 -25.89 4.72 17.69
CA ARG A 187 -26.40 4.06 18.90
C ARG A 187 -26.41 2.55 18.78
N GLY A 188 -25.97 2.01 17.61
CA GLY A 188 -25.96 0.59 17.29
C GLY A 188 -27.32 0.06 16.83
N GLY A 189 -28.23 0.93 16.41
CA GLY A 189 -29.53 0.56 15.82
C GLY A 189 -29.42 0.27 14.34
N TRP A 190 -30.08 -0.80 13.90
CA TRP A 190 -30.14 -1.20 12.50
C TRP A 190 -31.37 -0.66 11.81
N HIS A 191 -31.19 -0.09 10.65
CA HIS A 191 -32.23 0.43 9.77
C HIS A 191 -32.05 -0.16 8.38
N LEU A 192 -33.12 -0.55 7.75
CA LEU A 192 -33.08 -1.09 6.39
C LEU A 192 -34.18 -0.51 5.52
N ARG A 193 -33.96 -0.58 4.19
CA ARG A 193 -34.96 -0.21 3.18
C ARG A 193 -35.01 -1.29 2.11
N LEU A 194 -36.24 -1.71 1.80
CA LEU A 194 -36.55 -2.73 0.80
C LEU A 194 -37.09 -2.03 -0.46
N GLY A 195 -36.42 -2.23 -1.61
CA GLY A 195 -36.82 -1.57 -2.85
C GLY A 195 -36.94 -0.05 -2.68
N GLU A 196 -38.06 0.51 -3.15
CA GLU A 196 -38.43 1.92 -3.00
C GLU A 196 -39.34 2.17 -1.78
N GLY A 197 -39.46 1.18 -0.90
CA GLY A 197 -40.32 1.23 0.28
C GLY A 197 -39.81 2.15 1.39
N PRO A 198 -40.59 2.29 2.48
CA PRO A 198 -40.20 3.04 3.65
C PRO A 198 -38.99 2.41 4.37
N GLU A 199 -38.32 3.20 5.19
CA GLU A 199 -37.27 2.72 6.09
C GLU A 199 -37.88 1.93 7.25
N ILE A 200 -37.32 0.78 7.56
CA ILE A 200 -37.73 -0.11 8.64
C ILE A 200 -36.63 -0.10 9.71
N ALA A 201 -37.00 0.31 10.94
CA ALA A 201 -36.08 0.30 12.07
C ALA A 201 -36.14 -1.07 12.78
N LEU A 202 -35.05 -1.83 12.70
CA LEU A 202 -34.88 -3.08 13.44
C LEU A 202 -34.38 -2.84 14.87
N GLY A 203 -33.76 -1.68 15.13
CA GLY A 203 -33.19 -1.31 16.43
C GLY A 203 -31.92 -2.10 16.75
N LYS A 204 -31.49 -2.04 18.01
CA LYS A 204 -30.28 -2.68 18.52
C LYS A 204 -30.53 -4.06 19.11
N GLU A 205 -31.66 -4.21 19.82
CA GLU A 205 -32.00 -5.43 20.54
C GLU A 205 -33.12 -6.17 19.81
N SER A 206 -33.10 -7.51 19.91
CA SER A 206 -34.12 -8.39 19.32
C SER A 206 -34.29 -8.22 17.81
N VAL A 207 -33.17 -8.00 17.11
CA VAL A 207 -33.15 -7.78 15.63
C VAL A 207 -33.84 -8.97 14.93
N GLU A 208 -33.54 -10.22 15.35
CA GLU A 208 -34.14 -11.44 14.76
C GLU A 208 -35.68 -11.47 14.96
N THR A 209 -36.16 -11.11 16.14
CA THR A 209 -37.60 -11.07 16.42
C THR A 209 -38.32 -10.00 15.60
N ARG A 210 -37.69 -8.84 15.41
CA ARG A 210 -38.23 -7.74 14.59
C ARG A 210 -38.12 -8.06 13.09
N LEU A 211 -37.06 -8.71 12.69
CA LEU A 211 -36.91 -9.24 11.33
C LEU A 211 -38.04 -10.26 11.02
N ALA A 212 -38.22 -11.27 11.88
CA ALA A 212 -39.25 -12.24 11.69
C ALA A 212 -40.67 -11.60 11.61
N ARG A 213 -40.91 -10.57 12.40
CA ARG A 213 -42.16 -9.81 12.36
C ARG A 213 -42.29 -8.99 11.07
N ALA A 214 -41.21 -8.36 10.60
CA ALA A 214 -41.19 -7.65 9.32
C ALA A 214 -41.47 -8.59 8.14
N LEU A 215 -40.81 -9.76 8.13
CA LEU A 215 -41.04 -10.80 7.10
C LEU A 215 -42.46 -11.36 7.09
N HIS A 216 -43.19 -11.31 8.23
CA HIS A 216 -44.55 -11.81 8.31
C HIS A 216 -45.64 -10.78 7.88
N VAL A 217 -45.26 -9.51 7.85
CA VAL A 217 -46.16 -8.39 7.46
C VAL A 217 -45.98 -7.99 5.99
N LEU A 218 -44.83 -8.32 5.38
CA LEU A 218 -44.52 -8.06 3.98
C LEU A 218 -45.09 -9.15 3.07
#